data_95b2f3faa6fe00f1a768b28abf0676a7
#
_entry.id   95b2f3faa6fe00f1a768b28abf0676a7
#
_cell.length_a   1.000
_cell.length_b   1.000
_cell.length_c   1.000
_cell.angle_alpha   90.00
_cell.angle_beta   90.00
_cell.angle_gamma   90.00
#
_symmetry.space_group_name_H-M   'P 1'
#
loop_
_entity.id
_entity.type
_entity.pdbx_description
1 polymer ?
#
loop_
_entity_poly.entity_id
_entity_poly.type
_entity_poly.pdbx_seq_one_letter_code
_entity_poly.pdbx_strand_id
1 'polypeptide(L)'
;MKRMLFNATQAEETRVAIVDGQKLVDIDIETAGHEQHKSNIYKGIITRIEPSLEACFVDYGEERHGFLPFKEVSRSYFNKDVDVHTCTIREALREGQEILVQVEKEERGNKGAALTTFISLAGRYLVLMPKNPRGGGVSRRIEGEERQELRHLIEELKLPQGMSVIARTAGIGRTIEELQWDLDYLLKLWNAICDAATPEYELVRDENGHRVVSYVTDPVVNGQKLRRVNPAPFLIVEESALVIRAIRDYFQPEVGEILVDTDEIYDQARQF
;
A
#
# COMPACT_ATOMS: atom_id res chain seq x y z
N MET A 1 15.92 -5.55 28.35
CA MET A 1 15.61 -6.55 27.31
C MET A 1 14.21 -6.23 26.81
N LYS A 2 14.11 -5.87 25.54
CA LYS A 2 12.81 -5.55 24.93
C LYS A 2 11.99 -6.82 24.70
N ARG A 3 10.67 -6.74 24.90
CA ARG A 3 9.72 -7.81 24.68
C ARG A 3 8.52 -7.27 23.92
N MET A 4 7.92 -8.11 23.10
CA MET A 4 6.63 -7.85 22.45
C MET A 4 5.55 -8.67 23.16
N LEU A 5 4.47 -8.03 23.54
CA LEU A 5 3.35 -8.66 24.26
C LEU A 5 2.11 -8.54 23.38
N PHE A 6 1.51 -9.67 23.03
CA PHE A 6 0.25 -9.74 22.28
C PHE A 6 -0.86 -10.19 23.22
N ASN A 7 -1.91 -9.39 23.28
CA ASN A 7 -3.12 -9.71 24.05
C ASN A 7 -4.35 -9.65 23.13
N ALA A 8 -4.93 -10.81 22.86
CA ALA A 8 -6.11 -11.00 22.02
C ALA A 8 -7.15 -11.91 22.69
N THR A 9 -7.11 -12.05 24.00
CA THR A 9 -8.06 -12.87 24.78
C THR A 9 -9.50 -12.35 24.66
N GLN A 10 -9.67 -11.05 24.40
CA GLN A 10 -10.99 -10.43 24.18
C GLN A 10 -11.21 -10.32 22.67
N ALA A 11 -12.33 -10.90 22.19
CA ALA A 11 -12.67 -10.90 20.77
C ALA A 11 -12.88 -9.49 20.18
N GLU A 12 -13.18 -8.52 21.05
CA GLU A 12 -13.45 -7.14 20.64
C GLU A 12 -12.18 -6.32 20.41
N GLU A 13 -11.01 -6.80 20.87
CA GLU A 13 -9.81 -5.96 20.87
C GLU A 13 -8.52 -6.79 20.88
N THR A 14 -7.62 -6.48 19.97
CA THR A 14 -6.25 -6.99 19.96
C THR A 14 -5.28 -5.87 20.34
N ARG A 15 -4.40 -6.13 21.30
CA ARG A 15 -3.39 -5.18 21.76
C ARG A 15 -1.99 -5.73 21.53
N VAL A 16 -1.10 -4.87 21.10
CA VAL A 16 0.33 -5.17 20.99
C VAL A 16 1.11 -4.13 21.77
N ALA A 17 1.87 -4.56 22.76
CA ALA A 17 2.73 -3.69 23.55
C ALA A 17 4.21 -4.04 23.37
N ILE A 18 5.03 -3.01 23.22
CA ILE A 18 6.48 -3.12 23.25
C ILE A 18 6.95 -2.62 24.60
N VAL A 19 7.64 -3.48 25.35
CA VAL A 19 8.16 -3.13 26.68
C VAL A 19 9.67 -3.32 26.75
N ASP A 20 10.33 -2.45 27.50
CA ASP A 20 11.74 -2.61 27.90
C ASP A 20 11.81 -2.76 29.42
N GLY A 21 12.10 -3.99 29.87
CA GLY A 21 11.94 -4.36 31.26
C GLY A 21 10.48 -4.20 31.71
N GLN A 22 10.24 -3.24 32.59
CA GLN A 22 8.88 -2.89 33.08
C GLN A 22 8.33 -1.59 32.48
N LYS A 23 9.08 -0.96 31.56
CA LYS A 23 8.67 0.29 30.93
C LYS A 23 7.96 0.02 29.61
N LEU A 24 6.73 0.53 29.46
CA LEU A 24 6.03 0.57 28.18
C LEU A 24 6.75 1.54 27.24
N VAL A 25 7.15 1.04 26.07
CA VAL A 25 7.82 1.81 25.00
C VAL A 25 6.81 2.26 23.95
N ASP A 26 5.93 1.33 23.57
CA ASP A 26 4.89 1.58 22.56
C ASP A 26 3.70 0.65 22.77
N ILE A 27 2.51 1.06 22.35
CA ILE A 27 1.28 0.26 22.37
C ILE A 27 0.45 0.57 21.13
N ASP A 28 -0.04 -0.47 20.48
CA ASP A 28 -0.99 -0.38 19.39
C ASP A 28 -2.21 -1.24 19.72
N ILE A 29 -3.40 -0.76 19.35
CA ILE A 29 -4.68 -1.39 19.68
C ILE A 29 -5.54 -1.42 18.42
N GLU A 30 -6.06 -2.60 18.09
CA GLU A 30 -7.02 -2.80 17.02
C GLU A 30 -8.32 -3.32 17.63
N THR A 31 -9.43 -2.64 17.33
CA THR A 31 -10.75 -2.97 17.86
C THR A 31 -11.58 -3.62 16.76
N ALA A 32 -12.20 -4.75 17.06
CA ALA A 32 -13.13 -5.44 16.16
C ALA A 32 -14.28 -4.48 15.76
N GLY A 33 -14.53 -4.36 14.45
CA GLY A 33 -15.52 -3.41 13.91
C GLY A 33 -15.01 -1.99 13.70
N HIS A 34 -13.73 -1.73 13.98
CA HIS A 34 -13.00 -0.52 13.59
C HIS A 34 -11.79 -0.96 12.76
N GLU A 35 -12.10 -1.53 11.60
CA GLU A 35 -11.07 -1.95 10.65
C GLU A 35 -10.22 -0.74 10.27
N GLN A 36 -8.91 -0.86 10.43
CA GLN A 36 -7.99 0.19 10.01
C GLN A 36 -7.76 0.04 8.52
N HIS A 37 -8.24 1.01 7.74
CA HIS A 37 -8.04 1.05 6.29
C HIS A 37 -6.71 1.71 5.88
N LYS A 38 -5.95 2.23 6.83
CA LYS A 38 -4.65 2.86 6.56
C LYS A 38 -3.73 1.88 5.86
N SER A 39 -3.10 2.36 4.79
CA SER A 39 -2.24 1.61 3.88
C SER A 39 -2.96 0.64 2.93
N ASN A 40 -4.25 0.39 3.09
CA ASN A 40 -5.05 -0.37 2.12
C ASN A 40 -4.97 0.27 0.73
N ILE A 41 -4.96 -0.55 -0.30
CA ILE A 41 -4.86 -0.12 -1.69
C ILE A 41 -6.13 -0.51 -2.43
N TYR A 42 -6.72 0.47 -3.09
CA TYR A 42 -7.99 0.34 -3.81
C TYR A 42 -7.85 0.78 -5.27
N LYS A 43 -8.66 0.19 -6.12
CA LYS A 43 -9.01 0.77 -7.40
C LYS A 43 -10.23 1.66 -7.18
N GLY A 44 -10.07 2.97 -7.32
CA GLY A 44 -11.15 3.95 -7.12
C GLY A 44 -11.56 4.63 -8.42
N ILE A 45 -12.62 5.45 -8.33
CA ILE A 45 -13.14 6.30 -9.42
C ILE A 45 -13.20 7.75 -8.93
N ILE A 46 -12.66 8.68 -9.71
CA ILE A 46 -12.81 10.11 -9.43
C ILE A 46 -14.28 10.51 -9.67
N THR A 47 -14.97 10.89 -8.61
CA THR A 47 -16.40 11.27 -8.68
C THR A 47 -16.61 12.77 -8.85
N ARG A 48 -15.71 13.59 -8.32
CA ARG A 48 -15.78 15.04 -8.39
C ARG A 48 -14.40 15.68 -8.32
N ILE A 49 -14.18 16.67 -9.16
CA ILE A 49 -12.98 17.52 -9.14
C ILE A 49 -13.35 18.88 -8.54
N GLU A 50 -12.60 19.28 -7.49
CA GLU A 50 -12.82 20.54 -6.78
C GLU A 50 -11.59 21.44 -6.89
N PRO A 51 -11.51 22.33 -7.88
CA PRO A 51 -10.34 23.17 -8.13
C PRO A 51 -10.04 24.14 -7.00
N SER A 52 -11.05 24.59 -6.28
CA SER A 52 -10.89 25.52 -5.14
C SER A 52 -10.09 24.89 -4.00
N LEU A 53 -10.08 23.56 -3.90
CA LEU A 53 -9.32 22.79 -2.92
C LEU A 53 -8.05 22.17 -3.51
N GLU A 54 -7.78 22.35 -4.80
CA GLU A 54 -6.75 21.62 -5.54
C GLU A 54 -6.79 20.11 -5.26
N ALA A 55 -7.98 19.51 -5.30
CA ALA A 55 -8.21 18.12 -4.93
C ALA A 55 -9.36 17.51 -5.74
N CYS A 56 -9.46 16.20 -5.70
CA CYS A 56 -10.64 15.48 -6.16
C CYS A 56 -11.14 14.52 -5.06
N PHE A 57 -12.41 14.12 -5.22
CA PHE A 57 -13.05 13.11 -4.40
C PHE A 57 -13.08 11.80 -5.20
N VAL A 58 -12.75 10.70 -4.51
CA VAL A 58 -12.63 9.38 -5.09
C VAL A 58 -13.57 8.44 -4.35
N ASP A 59 -14.45 7.79 -5.10
CA ASP A 59 -15.16 6.61 -4.63
C ASP A 59 -14.17 5.43 -4.67
N TYR A 60 -13.86 4.87 -3.51
CA TYR A 60 -12.93 3.74 -3.37
C TYR A 60 -13.60 2.50 -2.74
N GLY A 61 -14.94 2.55 -2.58
CA GLY A 61 -15.76 1.44 -2.09
C GLY A 61 -16.19 1.54 -0.63
N GLU A 62 -15.81 2.60 0.07
CA GLU A 62 -16.22 2.88 1.44
C GLU A 62 -17.43 3.83 1.48
N GLU A 63 -18.07 3.96 2.65
CA GLU A 63 -19.26 4.80 2.81
C GLU A 63 -19.04 6.25 2.40
N ARG A 64 -17.83 6.77 2.61
CA ARG A 64 -17.46 8.15 2.28
C ARG A 64 -16.39 8.18 1.23
N HIS A 65 -16.54 9.06 0.27
CA HIS A 65 -15.52 9.31 -0.73
C HIS A 65 -14.24 9.84 -0.08
N GLY A 66 -13.11 9.33 -0.51
CA GLY A 66 -11.81 9.77 -0.08
C GLY A 66 -11.40 11.10 -0.70
N PHE A 67 -10.58 11.85 0.00
CA PHE A 67 -10.01 13.12 -0.44
C PHE A 67 -8.62 12.88 -1.02
N LEU A 68 -8.43 13.22 -2.30
CA LEU A 68 -7.17 13.07 -3.01
C LEU A 68 -6.64 14.44 -3.45
N PRO A 69 -5.64 15.02 -2.74
CA PRO A 69 -5.00 16.26 -3.14
C PRO A 69 -4.29 16.12 -4.49
N PHE A 70 -4.30 17.17 -5.33
CA PHE A 70 -3.64 17.14 -6.64
C PHE A 70 -2.14 16.83 -6.56
N LYS A 71 -1.46 17.32 -5.53
CA LYS A 71 -0.05 17.02 -5.25
C LYS A 71 0.23 15.52 -4.95
N GLU A 72 -0.80 14.79 -4.54
CA GLU A 72 -0.73 13.35 -4.26
C GLU A 72 -1.09 12.49 -5.48
N VAL A 73 -1.32 13.13 -6.64
CA VAL A 73 -1.60 12.43 -7.89
C VAL A 73 -0.32 12.28 -8.71
N SER A 74 0.04 11.04 -9.02
CA SER A 74 1.16 10.75 -9.91
C SER A 74 0.87 11.27 -11.33
N ARG A 75 1.87 11.86 -11.95
CA ARG A 75 1.79 12.38 -13.32
C ARG A 75 1.38 11.34 -14.37
N SER A 76 1.57 10.06 -14.06
CA SER A 76 1.13 8.95 -14.93
C SER A 76 -0.40 8.90 -15.15
N TYR A 77 -1.18 9.59 -14.32
CA TYR A 77 -2.64 9.69 -14.44
C TYR A 77 -3.10 10.94 -15.19
N PHE A 78 -2.17 11.87 -15.49
CA PHE A 78 -2.53 13.10 -16.19
C PHE A 78 -2.92 12.83 -17.64
N ASN A 79 -3.84 13.62 -18.17
CA ASN A 79 -4.18 13.62 -19.59
C ASN A 79 -2.93 13.83 -20.43
N LYS A 80 -2.86 13.19 -21.60
CA LYS A 80 -1.65 13.16 -22.45
C LYS A 80 -1.27 14.50 -23.04
N ASP A 81 -2.23 15.43 -23.20
CA ASP A 81 -2.07 16.68 -23.94
C ASP A 81 -1.84 17.89 -23.01
N VAL A 82 -1.53 17.67 -21.73
CA VAL A 82 -1.33 18.74 -20.76
C VAL A 82 0.15 18.96 -20.42
N ASP A 83 0.53 20.19 -20.18
CA ASP A 83 1.83 20.50 -19.60
C ASP A 83 1.83 20.12 -18.10
N VAL A 84 2.58 19.08 -17.78
CA VAL A 84 2.65 18.51 -16.41
C VAL A 84 3.17 19.47 -15.34
N HIS A 85 3.72 20.62 -15.72
CA HIS A 85 4.30 21.61 -14.81
C HIS A 85 3.35 22.77 -14.50
N THR A 86 2.42 23.06 -15.39
CA THR A 86 1.56 24.25 -15.31
C THR A 86 0.07 23.94 -15.32
N CYS A 87 -0.32 22.66 -15.60
CA CYS A 87 -1.72 22.30 -15.71
C CYS A 87 -2.46 22.38 -14.38
N THR A 88 -3.71 22.78 -14.48
CA THR A 88 -4.66 22.71 -13.37
C THR A 88 -5.20 21.29 -13.17
N ILE A 89 -5.79 21.01 -12.01
CA ILE A 89 -6.38 19.69 -11.74
C ILE A 89 -7.47 19.31 -12.76
N ARG A 90 -8.26 20.27 -13.26
CA ARG A 90 -9.31 20.05 -14.27
C ARG A 90 -8.75 19.70 -15.66
N GLU A 91 -7.58 20.21 -15.98
CA GLU A 91 -6.92 19.87 -17.23
C GLU A 91 -6.24 18.51 -17.15
N ALA A 92 -5.68 18.20 -15.97
CA ALA A 92 -4.93 16.97 -15.73
C ALA A 92 -5.81 15.72 -15.57
N LEU A 93 -6.98 15.86 -14.91
CA LEU A 93 -7.83 14.75 -14.52
C LEU A 93 -9.26 14.92 -15.05
N ARG A 94 -10.02 13.83 -15.03
CA ARG A 94 -11.45 13.85 -15.41
C ARG A 94 -12.29 13.03 -14.43
N GLU A 95 -13.53 13.44 -14.24
CA GLU A 95 -14.53 12.68 -13.51
C GLU A 95 -14.83 11.36 -14.26
N GLY A 96 -15.06 10.29 -13.51
CA GLY A 96 -15.20 8.94 -14.06
C GLY A 96 -13.86 8.23 -14.35
N GLN A 97 -12.72 8.91 -14.16
CA GLN A 97 -11.41 8.30 -14.34
C GLN A 97 -11.12 7.31 -13.21
N GLU A 98 -10.70 6.11 -13.58
CA GLU A 98 -10.23 5.13 -12.62
C GLU A 98 -8.80 5.42 -12.17
N ILE A 99 -8.54 5.19 -10.90
CA ILE A 99 -7.28 5.54 -10.27
C ILE A 99 -6.94 4.53 -9.17
N LEU A 100 -5.66 4.15 -9.08
CA LEU A 100 -5.14 3.34 -7.99
C LEU A 100 -4.77 4.26 -6.84
N VAL A 101 -5.35 4.02 -5.67
CA VAL A 101 -5.17 4.86 -4.48
C VAL A 101 -4.81 4.03 -3.26
N GLN A 102 -4.04 4.62 -2.36
CA GLN A 102 -3.73 4.09 -1.04
C GLN A 102 -4.25 5.05 0.03
N VAL A 103 -4.79 4.50 1.11
CA VAL A 103 -5.22 5.29 2.27
C VAL A 103 -3.99 5.75 3.04
N GLU A 104 -3.76 7.06 3.07
CA GLU A 104 -2.67 7.68 3.86
C GLU A 104 -3.11 7.95 5.31
N LYS A 105 -4.35 8.41 5.46
CA LYS A 105 -4.95 8.71 6.77
C LYS A 105 -6.39 8.27 6.78
N GLU A 106 -6.78 7.68 7.91
CA GLU A 106 -8.15 7.27 8.21
C GLU A 106 -9.14 8.44 8.16
N GLU A 107 -10.40 8.09 7.99
CA GLU A 107 -11.51 9.01 8.21
C GLU A 107 -11.46 9.58 9.62
N ARG A 108 -11.74 10.88 9.74
CA ARG A 108 -11.79 11.53 11.05
C ARG A 108 -12.94 12.52 11.13
N GLY A 109 -13.88 12.26 12.02
CA GLY A 109 -15.08 13.09 12.19
C GLY A 109 -15.88 13.13 10.90
N ASN A 110 -16.07 14.32 10.33
CA ASN A 110 -16.82 14.53 9.08
C ASN A 110 -15.94 14.48 7.81
N LYS A 111 -14.64 14.19 7.94
CA LYS A 111 -13.70 14.15 6.81
C LYS A 111 -13.51 12.72 6.36
N GLY A 112 -13.66 12.47 5.07
CA GLY A 112 -13.27 11.20 4.45
C GLY A 112 -11.78 10.94 4.54
N ALA A 113 -11.36 9.71 4.26
CA ALA A 113 -9.96 9.30 4.28
C ALA A 113 -9.11 10.16 3.33
N ALA A 114 -7.87 10.45 3.73
CA ALA A 114 -6.90 11.05 2.83
C ALA A 114 -6.23 9.97 1.98
N LEU A 115 -6.25 10.17 0.67
CA LEU A 115 -5.72 9.24 -0.31
C LEU A 115 -4.46 9.78 -0.99
N THR A 116 -3.63 8.87 -1.48
CA THR A 116 -2.49 9.15 -2.34
C THR A 116 -2.40 8.14 -3.48
N THR A 117 -1.86 8.54 -4.62
CA THR A 117 -1.50 7.62 -5.71
C THR A 117 -0.02 7.20 -5.66
N PHE A 118 0.75 7.80 -4.77
CA PHE A 118 2.14 7.41 -4.51
C PHE A 118 2.16 6.20 -3.58
N ILE A 119 1.85 5.04 -4.15
CA ILE A 119 1.79 3.78 -3.43
C ILE A 119 3.12 3.51 -2.75
N SER A 120 3.07 3.10 -1.48
CA SER A 120 4.21 2.64 -0.69
C SER A 120 3.93 1.24 -0.15
N LEU A 121 4.82 0.30 -0.45
CA LEU A 121 4.71 -1.10 -0.02
C LEU A 121 5.77 -1.37 1.03
N ALA A 122 5.34 -1.64 2.26
CA ALA A 122 6.23 -1.90 3.38
C ALA A 122 6.62 -3.38 3.44
N GLY A 123 7.90 -3.67 3.19
CA GLY A 123 8.54 -4.94 3.49
C GLY A 123 9.11 -4.97 4.90
N ARG A 124 9.91 -5.98 5.17
CA ARG A 124 10.60 -6.13 6.45
C ARG A 124 11.73 -5.12 6.60
N TYR A 125 12.57 -4.99 5.59
CA TYR A 125 13.77 -4.14 5.58
C TYR A 125 13.65 -2.90 4.72
N LEU A 126 12.79 -2.93 3.72
CA LEU A 126 12.60 -1.89 2.73
C LEU A 126 11.16 -1.39 2.67
N VAL A 127 10.98 -0.18 2.18
CA VAL A 127 9.69 0.33 1.69
C VAL A 127 9.87 0.64 0.21
N LEU A 128 9.11 -0.03 -0.66
CA LEU A 128 9.12 0.20 -2.10
C LEU A 128 8.13 1.30 -2.47
N MET A 129 8.57 2.24 -3.29
CA MET A 129 7.75 3.31 -3.88
C MET A 129 7.77 3.20 -5.41
N PRO A 130 6.81 2.46 -6.01
CA PRO A 130 6.85 2.11 -7.43
C PRO A 130 6.70 3.28 -8.40
N LYS A 131 6.07 4.38 -7.97
CA LYS A 131 5.79 5.55 -8.81
C LYS A 131 6.46 6.84 -8.34
N ASN A 132 7.43 6.73 -7.44
CA ASN A 132 8.13 7.87 -6.88
C ASN A 132 9.67 7.70 -6.96
N PRO A 133 10.31 7.99 -8.10
CA PRO A 133 11.74 7.77 -8.29
C PRO A 133 12.64 8.67 -7.41
N ARG A 134 12.08 9.71 -6.79
CA ARG A 134 12.83 10.67 -5.95
C ARG A 134 12.63 10.42 -4.45
N GLY A 135 11.79 9.46 -4.07
CA GLY A 135 11.43 9.21 -2.67
C GLY A 135 12.42 8.35 -1.89
N GLY A 136 13.44 7.79 -2.56
CA GLY A 136 14.34 6.80 -1.98
C GLY A 136 15.33 7.33 -0.96
N GLY A 137 15.95 6.42 -0.23
CA GLY A 137 17.01 6.71 0.73
C GLY A 137 17.03 5.79 1.94
N VAL A 138 17.45 6.34 3.06
CA VAL A 138 17.57 5.63 4.34
C VAL A 138 16.69 6.32 5.38
N SER A 139 16.02 5.56 6.23
CA SER A 139 15.20 6.08 7.34
C SER A 139 15.89 7.21 8.08
N ARG A 140 15.15 8.25 8.45
CA ARG A 140 15.67 9.40 9.21
C ARG A 140 16.11 9.03 10.63
N ARG A 141 15.71 7.86 11.12
CA ARG A 141 16.07 7.35 12.44
C ARG A 141 17.47 6.72 12.48
N ILE A 142 18.08 6.49 11.30
CA ILE A 142 19.40 5.88 11.17
C ILE A 142 20.42 6.99 10.93
N GLU A 143 21.50 6.98 11.70
CA GLU A 143 22.56 8.00 11.67
C GLU A 143 23.95 7.35 11.55
N GLY A 144 24.97 8.17 11.34
CA GLY A 144 26.38 7.75 11.37
C GLY A 144 26.78 6.78 10.26
N GLU A 145 27.63 5.82 10.63
CA GLU A 145 28.20 4.82 9.71
C GLU A 145 27.15 3.86 9.16
N GLU A 146 26.22 3.41 9.97
CA GLU A 146 25.12 2.52 9.57
C GLU A 146 24.28 3.13 8.44
N ARG A 147 24.08 4.45 8.48
CA ARG A 147 23.37 5.16 7.40
C ARG A 147 24.14 5.15 6.09
N GLN A 148 25.46 5.29 6.15
CA GLN A 148 26.31 5.27 4.96
C GLN A 148 26.37 3.86 4.36
N GLU A 149 26.54 2.85 5.21
CA GLU A 149 26.55 1.45 4.79
C GLU A 149 25.24 1.06 4.08
N LEU A 150 24.09 1.33 4.71
CA LEU A 150 22.79 1.05 4.09
C LEU A 150 22.58 1.82 2.79
N ARG A 151 23.11 3.05 2.66
CA ARG A 151 23.03 3.80 1.41
C ARG A 151 23.79 3.09 0.29
N HIS A 152 25.00 2.59 0.56
CA HIS A 152 25.77 1.79 -0.41
C HIS A 152 25.04 0.53 -0.81
N LEU A 153 24.49 -0.21 0.16
CA LEU A 153 23.72 -1.43 -0.13
C LEU A 153 22.48 -1.15 -1.00
N ILE A 154 21.77 -0.03 -0.77
CA ILE A 154 20.62 0.37 -1.62
C ILE A 154 21.06 0.66 -3.06
N GLU A 155 22.22 1.28 -3.26
CA GLU A 155 22.74 1.58 -4.60
C GLU A 155 23.10 0.32 -5.40
N GLU A 156 23.41 -0.78 -4.73
CA GLU A 156 23.69 -2.09 -5.33
C GLU A 156 22.45 -2.90 -5.68
N LEU A 157 21.26 -2.54 -5.11
CA LEU A 157 20.02 -3.25 -5.36
C LEU A 157 19.60 -3.16 -6.85
N LYS A 158 19.06 -4.27 -7.36
CA LYS A 158 18.50 -4.34 -8.72
C LYS A 158 17.10 -3.73 -8.77
N LEU A 159 17.04 -2.41 -8.65
CA LEU A 159 15.79 -1.67 -8.64
C LEU A 159 15.36 -1.29 -10.07
N PRO A 160 14.10 -1.55 -10.49
CA PRO A 160 13.58 -1.11 -11.78
C PRO A 160 13.57 0.41 -11.92
N GLN A 161 13.76 0.88 -13.15
CA GLN A 161 13.75 2.31 -13.44
C GLN A 161 12.39 2.95 -13.07
N GLY A 162 12.43 4.14 -12.48
CA GLY A 162 11.24 4.89 -12.07
C GLY A 162 10.71 4.52 -10.69
N MET A 163 11.34 3.56 -10.01
CA MET A 163 11.03 3.18 -8.63
C MET A 163 12.08 3.69 -7.65
N SER A 164 11.75 3.72 -6.38
CA SER A 164 12.69 4.00 -5.31
C SER A 164 12.37 3.17 -4.06
N VAL A 165 13.37 3.02 -3.19
CA VAL A 165 13.22 2.33 -1.91
C VAL A 165 13.73 3.17 -0.76
N ILE A 166 13.15 2.98 0.42
CA ILE A 166 13.68 3.51 1.69
C ILE A 166 14.11 2.31 2.54
N ALA A 167 15.37 2.28 2.98
CA ALA A 167 15.80 1.31 3.98
C ALA A 167 15.22 1.67 5.35
N ARG A 168 14.65 0.67 6.01
CA ARG A 168 14.10 0.74 7.36
C ARG A 168 15.19 0.46 8.39
N THR A 169 14.92 0.79 9.65
CA THR A 169 15.83 0.50 10.77
C THR A 169 16.13 -1.00 10.91
N ALA A 170 15.17 -1.86 10.57
CA ALA A 170 15.36 -3.32 10.55
C ALA A 170 16.38 -3.80 9.50
N GLY A 171 16.74 -2.96 8.53
CA GLY A 171 17.76 -3.25 7.51
C GLY A 171 19.20 -3.07 8.00
N ILE A 172 19.43 -2.51 9.19
CA ILE A 172 20.78 -2.34 9.75
C ILE A 172 21.43 -3.71 9.94
N GLY A 173 22.67 -3.85 9.46
CA GLY A 173 23.45 -5.08 9.56
C GLY A 173 22.93 -6.25 8.69
N ARG A 174 22.04 -5.98 7.73
CA ARG A 174 21.57 -7.00 6.77
C ARG A 174 22.49 -7.07 5.56
N THR A 175 22.55 -8.25 4.96
CA THR A 175 23.33 -8.45 3.72
C THR A 175 22.56 -7.94 2.51
N ILE A 176 23.28 -7.72 1.41
CA ILE A 176 22.66 -7.30 0.14
C ILE A 176 21.66 -8.35 -0.36
N GLU A 177 21.92 -9.65 -0.13
CA GLU A 177 21.04 -10.73 -0.52
C GLU A 177 19.72 -10.68 0.26
N GLU A 178 19.77 -10.41 1.57
CA GLU A 178 18.56 -10.27 2.41
C GLU A 178 17.71 -9.07 1.96
N LEU A 179 18.36 -7.94 1.66
CA LEU A 179 17.68 -6.75 1.14
C LEU A 179 17.10 -6.99 -0.27
N GLN A 180 17.82 -7.73 -1.13
CA GLN A 180 17.33 -8.07 -2.47
C GLN A 180 16.12 -9.01 -2.41
N TRP A 181 16.09 -9.99 -1.49
CA TRP A 181 14.91 -10.84 -1.31
C TRP A 181 13.67 -10.07 -0.87
N ASP A 182 13.84 -9.14 0.06
CA ASP A 182 12.73 -8.26 0.48
C ASP A 182 12.23 -7.40 -0.69
N LEU A 183 13.15 -6.85 -1.50
CA LEU A 183 12.82 -6.10 -2.71
C LEU A 183 12.09 -6.97 -3.73
N ASP A 184 12.57 -8.18 -4.01
CA ASP A 184 11.96 -9.09 -4.98
C ASP A 184 10.53 -9.49 -4.57
N TYR A 185 10.29 -9.68 -3.28
CA TYR A 185 8.94 -9.87 -2.74
C TYR A 185 8.04 -8.66 -3.01
N LEU A 186 8.53 -7.45 -2.71
CA LEU A 186 7.77 -6.21 -2.91
C LEU A 186 7.49 -5.94 -4.41
N LEU A 187 8.41 -6.29 -5.29
CA LEU A 187 8.22 -6.20 -6.74
C LEU A 187 7.16 -7.19 -7.24
N LYS A 188 7.14 -8.42 -6.72
CA LYS A 188 6.07 -9.39 -7.03
C LYS A 188 4.71 -8.89 -6.55
N LEU A 189 4.63 -8.34 -5.33
CA LEU A 189 3.41 -7.75 -4.80
C LEU A 189 2.94 -6.58 -5.67
N TRP A 190 3.86 -5.69 -6.07
CA TRP A 190 3.53 -4.58 -6.95
C TRP A 190 2.98 -5.04 -8.31
N ASN A 191 3.59 -6.05 -8.91
CA ASN A 191 3.10 -6.62 -10.16
C ASN A 191 1.69 -7.21 -10.01
N ALA A 192 1.43 -7.95 -8.93
CA ALA A 192 0.09 -8.48 -8.63
C ALA A 192 -0.96 -7.37 -8.45
N ILE A 193 -0.57 -6.25 -7.81
CA ILE A 193 -1.44 -5.06 -7.68
C ILE A 193 -1.76 -4.45 -9.05
N CYS A 194 -0.75 -4.32 -9.92
CA CYS A 194 -0.94 -3.80 -11.28
C CYS A 194 -1.83 -4.70 -12.11
N ASP A 195 -1.64 -6.00 -12.03
CA ASP A 195 -2.45 -6.99 -12.73
C ASP A 195 -3.91 -6.92 -12.25
N ALA A 196 -4.16 -6.92 -10.94
CA ALA A 196 -5.49 -6.76 -10.36
C ALA A 196 -6.15 -5.42 -10.74
N ALA A 197 -5.37 -4.35 -10.86
CA ALA A 197 -5.87 -3.03 -11.25
C ALA A 197 -6.14 -2.92 -12.76
N THR A 198 -5.64 -3.84 -13.58
CA THR A 198 -5.84 -3.82 -15.03
C THR A 198 -7.29 -4.15 -15.37
N PRO A 199 -7.95 -3.39 -16.27
CA PRO A 199 -9.31 -3.71 -16.68
C PRO A 199 -9.42 -5.09 -17.33
N GLU A 200 -10.27 -5.92 -16.77
CA GLU A 200 -10.60 -7.24 -17.31
C GLU A 200 -11.96 -7.19 -18.00
N TYR A 201 -12.05 -7.79 -19.19
CA TYR A 201 -13.28 -7.87 -19.95
C TYR A 201 -13.58 -9.32 -20.31
N GLU A 202 -14.85 -9.69 -20.14
CA GLU A 202 -15.38 -11.00 -20.48
C GLU A 202 -16.20 -10.88 -21.78
N LEU A 203 -15.89 -11.72 -22.79
CA LEU A 203 -16.84 -12.01 -23.86
C LEU A 203 -18.02 -12.77 -23.26
N VAL A 204 -19.22 -12.25 -23.47
CA VAL A 204 -20.42 -12.80 -22.84
C VAL A 204 -20.61 -14.28 -23.16
N ARG A 205 -20.21 -14.74 -24.37
CA ARG A 205 -20.03 -16.16 -24.78
C ARG A 205 -19.27 -16.23 -26.09
N ASP A 206 -18.41 -17.25 -26.27
CA ASP A 206 -17.93 -17.63 -27.59
C ASP A 206 -19.02 -18.40 -28.37
N GLU A 207 -18.73 -18.73 -29.61
CA GLU A 207 -19.66 -19.51 -30.48
C GLU A 207 -19.99 -20.89 -29.92
N ASN A 208 -19.20 -21.38 -28.92
CA ASN A 208 -19.38 -22.66 -28.24
C ASN A 208 -19.99 -22.50 -26.83
N GLY A 209 -20.32 -21.28 -26.41
CA GLY A 209 -20.95 -20.99 -25.11
C GLY A 209 -20.00 -20.90 -23.94
N HIS A 210 -18.67 -20.93 -24.15
CA HIS A 210 -17.67 -20.78 -23.10
C HIS A 210 -17.41 -19.31 -22.79
N ARG A 211 -17.11 -19.00 -21.53
CA ARG A 211 -16.65 -17.68 -21.10
C ARG A 211 -15.21 -17.46 -21.56
N VAL A 212 -14.97 -16.37 -22.28
CA VAL A 212 -13.63 -15.96 -22.68
C VAL A 212 -13.30 -14.64 -22.01
N VAL A 213 -12.28 -14.63 -21.15
CA VAL A 213 -11.73 -13.41 -20.53
C VAL A 213 -10.67 -12.85 -21.45
N SER A 214 -10.76 -11.57 -21.78
CA SER A 214 -9.75 -10.87 -22.58
C SER A 214 -9.32 -9.59 -21.88
N TYR A 215 -8.02 -9.38 -21.78
CA TYR A 215 -7.41 -8.12 -21.33
C TYR A 215 -7.33 -7.16 -22.52
N VAL A 216 -8.36 -6.34 -22.72
CA VAL A 216 -8.43 -5.43 -23.87
C VAL A 216 -8.63 -3.99 -23.40
N THR A 217 -7.92 -3.08 -24.02
CA THR A 217 -8.11 -1.64 -23.83
C THR A 217 -9.35 -1.09 -24.55
N ASP A 218 -9.91 -1.87 -25.49
CA ASP A 218 -11.10 -1.50 -26.27
C ASP A 218 -12.27 -2.45 -25.89
N PRO A 219 -13.42 -1.92 -25.43
CA PRO A 219 -14.58 -2.72 -25.02
C PRO A 219 -15.33 -3.39 -26.19
N VAL A 220 -14.85 -3.29 -27.42
CA VAL A 220 -15.45 -3.90 -28.59
C VAL A 220 -14.43 -4.71 -29.37
N VAL A 221 -14.56 -6.04 -29.38
CA VAL A 221 -13.78 -6.96 -30.23
C VAL A 221 -14.72 -7.60 -31.24
N ASN A 222 -14.40 -7.51 -32.51
CA ASN A 222 -15.18 -8.10 -33.62
C ASN A 222 -16.69 -7.71 -33.61
N GLY A 223 -17.01 -6.49 -33.17
CA GLY A 223 -18.39 -6.01 -33.11
C GLY A 223 -19.22 -6.52 -31.92
N GLN A 224 -18.64 -7.32 -31.02
CA GLN A 224 -19.29 -7.81 -29.82
C GLN A 224 -18.93 -6.92 -28.62
N LYS A 225 -19.93 -6.56 -27.80
CA LYS A 225 -19.73 -5.82 -26.56
C LYS A 225 -19.10 -6.74 -25.52
N LEU A 226 -17.96 -6.33 -24.99
CA LEU A 226 -17.33 -6.94 -23.83
C LEU A 226 -17.96 -6.43 -22.55
N ARG A 227 -18.19 -7.33 -21.59
CA ARG A 227 -18.59 -6.99 -20.23
C ARG A 227 -17.35 -6.86 -19.37
N ARG A 228 -17.21 -5.75 -18.67
CA ARG A 228 -16.16 -5.58 -17.67
C ARG A 228 -16.43 -6.45 -16.44
N VAL A 229 -15.43 -7.23 -16.02
CA VAL A 229 -15.55 -8.18 -14.91
C VAL A 229 -15.12 -7.55 -13.57
N ASN A 230 -14.15 -6.63 -13.61
CA ASN A 230 -13.60 -5.95 -12.43
C ASN A 230 -13.82 -4.41 -12.46
N PRO A 231 -15.10 -3.92 -12.47
CA PRO A 231 -15.35 -2.48 -12.42
C PRO A 231 -14.91 -1.90 -11.07
N ALA A 232 -14.24 -0.76 -11.09
CA ALA A 232 -13.99 0.00 -9.85
C ALA A 232 -15.33 0.54 -9.28
N PRO A 233 -15.45 0.79 -7.96
CA PRO A 233 -14.38 0.68 -6.96
C PRO A 233 -14.25 -0.73 -6.37
N PHE A 234 -13.03 -1.12 -5.94
CA PHE A 234 -12.79 -2.35 -5.16
C PHE A 234 -11.45 -2.32 -4.42
N LEU A 235 -11.37 -3.07 -3.32
CA LEU A 235 -10.16 -3.31 -2.55
C LEU A 235 -9.23 -4.27 -3.31
N ILE A 236 -7.94 -3.92 -3.43
CA ILE A 236 -6.91 -4.76 -4.06
C ILE A 236 -6.02 -5.40 -3.01
N VAL A 237 -5.53 -4.59 -2.06
CA VAL A 237 -4.67 -5.05 -0.98
C VAL A 237 -5.17 -4.49 0.33
N GLU A 238 -5.42 -5.37 1.26
CA GLU A 238 -5.63 -5.04 2.66
C GLU A 238 -4.29 -5.05 3.40
N GLU A 239 -4.01 -4.03 4.22
CA GLU A 239 -2.83 -4.03 5.07
C GLU A 239 -2.91 -5.19 6.07
N SER A 240 -1.78 -5.78 6.35
CA SER A 240 -1.69 -6.93 7.25
C SER A 240 -2.30 -6.63 8.62
N ALA A 241 -2.91 -7.63 9.23
CA ALA A 241 -3.43 -7.58 10.59
C ALA A 241 -2.39 -7.01 11.58
N LEU A 242 -2.85 -6.40 12.67
CA LEU A 242 -2.00 -5.75 13.67
C LEU A 242 -0.81 -6.63 14.11
N VAL A 243 -1.03 -7.92 14.28
CA VAL A 243 0.01 -8.89 14.68
C VAL A 243 1.18 -8.89 13.69
N ILE A 244 0.88 -9.09 12.41
CA ILE A 244 1.88 -9.15 11.34
C ILE A 244 2.59 -7.80 11.18
N ARG A 245 1.82 -6.72 11.22
CA ARG A 245 2.30 -5.35 11.15
C ARG A 245 3.28 -5.05 12.28
N ALA A 246 2.93 -5.42 13.51
CA ALA A 246 3.75 -5.21 14.69
C ALA A 246 5.05 -6.02 14.62
N ILE A 247 5.00 -7.30 14.22
CA ILE A 247 6.22 -8.12 14.05
C ILE A 247 7.11 -7.49 12.97
N ARG A 248 6.55 -7.16 11.81
CA ARG A 248 7.29 -6.51 10.72
C ARG A 248 8.00 -5.23 11.18
N ASP A 249 7.34 -4.41 11.99
CA ASP A 249 7.80 -3.06 12.33
C ASP A 249 8.68 -3.00 13.57
N TYR A 250 8.46 -3.89 14.53
CA TYR A 250 9.12 -3.84 15.85
C TYR A 250 10.02 -5.03 16.17
N PHE A 251 9.91 -6.16 15.44
CA PHE A 251 10.78 -7.30 15.70
C PHE A 251 12.20 -7.02 15.18
N GLN A 252 13.07 -6.65 16.11
CA GLN A 252 14.49 -6.34 15.90
C GLN A 252 15.35 -7.26 16.76
N PRO A 253 16.67 -7.39 16.50
CA PRO A 253 17.57 -8.23 17.29
C PRO A 253 17.56 -7.95 18.80
N GLU A 254 17.16 -6.74 19.21
CA GLU A 254 17.04 -6.36 20.61
C GLU A 254 15.80 -6.93 21.32
N VAL A 255 14.82 -7.42 20.55
CA VAL A 255 13.62 -8.08 21.07
C VAL A 255 13.98 -9.51 21.37
N GLY A 256 14.13 -9.82 22.64
CA GLY A 256 14.53 -11.15 23.09
C GLY A 256 13.37 -12.13 23.19
N GLU A 257 12.12 -11.65 23.24
CA GLU A 257 10.95 -12.48 23.52
C GLU A 257 9.69 -11.89 22.94
N ILE A 258 8.86 -12.75 22.35
CA ILE A 258 7.49 -12.47 21.94
C ILE A 258 6.56 -13.34 22.80
N LEU A 259 5.69 -12.72 23.57
CA LEU A 259 4.67 -13.39 24.38
C LEU A 259 3.30 -13.21 23.76
N VAL A 260 2.59 -14.29 23.60
CA VAL A 260 1.28 -14.33 22.94
C VAL A 260 0.32 -15.09 23.85
N ASP A 261 -0.90 -14.58 24.02
CA ASP A 261 -1.89 -15.14 24.94
C ASP A 261 -2.92 -16.07 24.30
N THR A 262 -2.96 -16.18 22.96
CA THR A 262 -3.88 -17.06 22.22
C THR A 262 -3.15 -17.88 21.16
N ASP A 263 -3.64 -19.11 20.92
CA ASP A 263 -3.05 -20.02 19.91
C ASP A 263 -3.21 -19.45 18.49
N GLU A 264 -4.33 -18.79 18.21
CA GLU A 264 -4.58 -18.18 16.89
C GLU A 264 -3.54 -17.13 16.52
N ILE A 265 -3.25 -16.21 17.44
CA ILE A 265 -2.23 -15.17 17.25
C ILE A 265 -0.83 -15.78 17.19
N TYR A 266 -0.57 -16.83 17.99
CA TYR A 266 0.69 -17.57 17.94
C TYR A 266 0.93 -18.18 16.56
N ASP A 267 -0.08 -18.80 15.96
CA ASP A 267 0.04 -19.43 14.64
C ASP A 267 0.25 -18.36 13.55
N GLN A 268 -0.45 -17.22 13.62
CA GLN A 268 -0.23 -16.09 12.71
C GLN A 268 1.20 -15.55 12.82
N ALA A 269 1.68 -15.33 14.05
CA ALA A 269 3.03 -14.81 14.30
C ALA A 269 4.13 -15.76 13.83
N ARG A 270 3.90 -17.07 13.91
CA ARG A 270 4.86 -18.10 13.51
C ARG A 270 4.96 -18.28 12.00
N GLN A 271 3.88 -18.03 11.26
CA GLN A 271 3.84 -18.14 9.80
C GLN A 271 4.55 -16.98 9.09
N PHE A 272 4.70 -15.84 9.75
CA PHE A 272 5.38 -14.65 9.26
C PHE A 272 6.89 -14.70 9.58
#